data_be4840eb9233d51b1519dfda7238e62a
#
_entry.id   be4840eb9233d51b1519dfda7238e62a
#
_cell.length_a   1.000
_cell.length_b   1.000
_cell.length_c   1.000
_cell.angle_alpha   90.00
_cell.angle_beta   90.00
_cell.angle_gamma   90.00
#
_symmetry.space_group_name_H-M   'P 1'
#
loop_
_entity.id
_entity.type
_entity.pdbx_description
1 polymer ?
#
loop_
_entity_poly.entity_id
_entity_poly.type
_entity_poly.pdbx_seq_one_letter_code
_entity_poly.pdbx_strand_id
1 'polypeptide(L)'
;MRVTAVMVVALAAAGASMGWSASPRFYPDDPVWADDDRAIDASKVGVIEDTNGYDFLVNTFGEQGERRDVRAMNVNSVDEVPDSSWFTNRIGRRRMTVEEVVNGPDQLTRISLDGWVVSGGKATGVQPGFRMSDPKGQLYQIEVDPPSNPELASGAEIIGTAFYHAMGYHVVEVSLADIDRKALVISEKATIRDPLNGRRRQLRKYDLDSVFDQAARRKDGRYRVIVSRFAPGRPAGNFRYYGTRPDDPNDIVSHEHRRELRAARVFGAWLNHDDSRGINSLDMLETANGKAWVRHYMFDFGSILGSGTVYAQRHRAGNEYLFEQKPGWLTLATLGLYVRPWMRIDYPDVPASIGRLESEAFDPLSWKPEYPNPAFANMRPDDAFWAARIVSRFTNGMIRGIVEKAQYSDPRATDYMTQVLIARRDKVVAAWLNQVCPVIDPSLAVNGTLTFANAAVDAGVATMPDEYSLQWFRFDNATNTRTPAGDPASVRAPSAQAPAGLLASGSFVGVTVSARHAMHAGWARPATFFFRLGSAGWGLVGVER
;
A
#
# COMPACT_ATOMS: atom_id res chain seq x y z
N MET A 1 45.38 40.32 53.45
CA MET A 1 46.11 39.22 52.82
C MET A 1 45.66 37.90 53.42
N ARG A 2 44.91 37.14 52.73
CA ARG A 2 44.65 35.72 53.04
C ARG A 2 44.82 34.96 51.73
N VAL A 3 45.85 34.13 51.69
CA VAL A 3 46.17 33.24 50.57
C VAL A 3 45.31 31.97 50.75
N THR A 4 44.41 31.64 49.80
CA THR A 4 43.70 30.40 49.78
C THR A 4 44.37 29.45 48.81
N ALA A 5 44.95 28.38 49.37
CA ALA A 5 45.55 27.30 48.58
C ALA A 5 44.48 26.48 47.90
N VAL A 6 44.55 26.34 46.57
CA VAL A 6 43.71 25.43 45.76
C VAL A 6 44.43 24.08 45.70
N MET A 7 43.82 23.09 46.30
CA MET A 7 44.28 21.69 46.24
C MET A 7 43.68 21.04 44.98
N VAL A 8 44.48 20.73 43.99
CA VAL A 8 44.09 19.97 42.81
C VAL A 8 44.20 18.49 43.15
N VAL A 9 43.04 17.83 43.25
CA VAL A 9 42.96 16.37 43.36
C VAL A 9 42.89 15.78 41.94
N ALA A 10 43.96 15.17 41.49
CA ALA A 10 43.97 14.39 40.25
C ALA A 10 43.35 13.02 40.51
N LEU A 11 42.07 12.81 40.07
CA LEU A 11 41.47 11.50 39.97
C LEU A 11 42.01 10.82 38.70
N ALA A 12 42.86 9.82 38.89
CA ALA A 12 43.20 8.86 37.84
C ALA A 12 41.98 7.97 37.60
N ALA A 13 41.18 8.26 36.55
CA ALA A 13 40.15 7.38 36.08
C ALA A 13 40.80 6.21 35.34
N ALA A 14 40.90 5.05 35.99
CA ALA A 14 41.15 3.79 35.31
C ALA A 14 39.91 3.47 34.46
N GLY A 15 39.95 3.89 33.20
CA GLY A 15 38.94 3.54 32.19
C GLY A 15 39.04 2.06 31.87
N ALA A 16 38.26 1.24 32.55
CA ALA A 16 37.89 -0.04 32.01
C ALA A 16 37.05 0.23 30.75
N SER A 17 37.66 0.13 29.58
CA SER A 17 36.97 0.07 28.31
C SER A 17 36.10 -1.20 28.35
N MET A 18 34.84 -1.07 28.80
CA MET A 18 33.84 -2.05 28.44
C MET A 18 33.75 -2.01 26.91
N GLY A 19 34.42 -2.97 26.27
CA GLY A 19 34.27 -3.21 24.86
C GLY A 19 32.80 -3.57 24.65
N TRP A 20 32.04 -2.66 24.10
CA TRP A 20 30.75 -2.99 23.52
C TRP A 20 31.05 -3.98 22.41
N SER A 21 30.83 -5.28 22.65
CA SER A 21 30.84 -6.23 21.56
C SER A 21 29.76 -5.74 20.59
N ALA A 22 30.16 -5.44 19.35
CA ALA A 22 29.21 -5.08 18.32
C ALA A 22 28.13 -6.17 18.27
N SER A 23 26.86 -5.78 18.31
CA SER A 23 25.77 -6.74 18.14
C SER A 23 25.92 -7.41 16.76
N PRO A 24 25.69 -8.72 16.66
CA PRO A 24 25.77 -9.42 15.40
C PRO A 24 24.78 -8.80 14.41
N ARG A 25 25.16 -8.74 13.14
CA ARG A 25 24.30 -8.18 12.10
C ARG A 25 23.06 -9.05 11.85
N PHE A 26 23.24 -10.36 11.80
CA PHE A 26 22.18 -11.33 11.58
C PHE A 26 21.99 -12.21 12.80
N TYR A 27 20.75 -12.37 13.21
CA TYR A 27 20.34 -13.23 14.30
C TYR A 27 19.95 -14.63 13.81
N PRO A 28 19.87 -15.64 14.70
CA PRO A 28 19.54 -17.02 14.30
C PRO A 28 18.21 -17.19 13.58
N ASP A 29 17.23 -16.34 13.87
CA ASP A 29 15.88 -16.31 13.34
C ASP A 29 15.70 -15.43 12.08
N ASP A 30 16.77 -14.73 11.63
CA ASP A 30 16.72 -13.98 10.39
C ASP A 30 16.59 -14.88 9.15
N PRO A 31 15.74 -14.47 8.16
CA PRO A 31 14.92 -13.27 8.15
C PRO A 31 13.59 -13.44 8.94
N VAL A 32 13.24 -12.45 9.75
CA VAL A 32 11.96 -12.39 10.46
C VAL A 32 10.83 -12.08 9.48
N TRP A 33 9.78 -12.90 9.47
CA TRP A 33 8.65 -12.75 8.55
C TRP A 33 7.35 -12.29 9.20
N ALA A 34 7.32 -12.18 10.52
CA ALA A 34 6.22 -11.61 11.28
C ALA A 34 6.79 -10.63 12.29
N ASP A 35 6.25 -9.41 12.28
CA ASP A 35 6.59 -8.38 13.25
C ASP A 35 5.90 -8.68 14.58
N ASP A 36 6.50 -8.22 15.66
CA ASP A 36 6.00 -8.37 17.02
C ASP A 36 5.23 -7.10 17.50
N ASP A 37 4.66 -6.35 16.57
CA ASP A 37 3.91 -5.12 16.76
C ASP A 37 2.56 -5.28 17.50
N ARG A 38 2.37 -6.39 18.20
CA ARG A 38 1.21 -6.72 19.06
C ARG A 38 1.63 -7.25 20.43
N ALA A 39 2.90 -7.05 20.79
CA ALA A 39 3.45 -7.58 22.03
C ALA A 39 2.93 -6.87 23.27
N ILE A 40 2.71 -5.57 23.19
CA ILE A 40 2.28 -4.72 24.31
C ILE A 40 0.76 -4.52 24.24
N ASP A 41 0.08 -4.62 25.39
CA ASP A 41 -1.37 -4.38 25.45
C ASP A 41 -1.71 -2.91 25.19
N ALA A 42 -2.49 -2.67 24.13
CA ALA A 42 -2.94 -1.35 23.67
C ALA A 42 -4.40 -1.03 24.08
N SER A 43 -4.96 -1.69 25.11
CA SER A 43 -6.36 -1.53 25.52
C SER A 43 -6.76 -0.09 25.88
N LYS A 44 -5.78 0.78 26.18
CA LYS A 44 -5.98 2.21 26.51
C LYS A 44 -6.09 3.12 25.30
N VAL A 45 -5.88 2.62 24.08
CA VAL A 45 -6.00 3.39 22.85
C VAL A 45 -7.38 4.03 22.75
N GLY A 46 -7.41 5.34 22.55
CA GLY A 46 -8.62 6.15 22.38
C GLY A 46 -9.07 6.25 20.92
N VAL A 47 -9.94 7.21 20.64
CA VAL A 47 -10.33 7.57 19.26
C VAL A 47 -9.56 8.83 18.85
N ILE A 48 -8.80 8.74 17.77
CA ILE A 48 -8.11 9.88 17.14
C ILE A 48 -8.63 10.02 15.71
N GLU A 49 -9.35 11.10 15.43
CA GLU A 49 -9.91 11.37 14.10
C GLU A 49 -9.49 12.76 13.63
N ASP A 50 -8.86 12.81 12.47
CA ASP A 50 -8.62 14.07 11.77
C ASP A 50 -9.83 14.44 10.90
N THR A 51 -10.07 15.72 10.72
CA THR A 51 -11.06 16.20 9.75
C THR A 51 -10.42 16.40 8.38
N ASN A 52 -11.21 16.30 7.30
CA ASN A 52 -10.76 16.57 5.94
C ASN A 52 -10.01 17.90 5.82
N GLY A 53 -10.55 18.97 6.40
CA GLY A 53 -9.95 20.30 6.34
C GLY A 53 -8.61 20.35 7.07
N TYR A 54 -8.50 19.72 8.22
CA TYR A 54 -7.25 19.65 8.98
C TYR A 54 -6.18 18.87 8.22
N ASP A 55 -6.48 17.66 7.77
CA ASP A 55 -5.56 16.81 7.01
C ASP A 55 -5.06 17.50 5.74
N PHE A 56 -5.97 18.13 4.98
CA PHE A 56 -5.61 18.94 3.80
C PHE A 56 -4.65 20.10 4.15
N LEU A 57 -4.99 20.89 5.17
CA LEU A 57 -4.21 22.09 5.53
C LEU A 57 -2.82 21.73 6.00
N VAL A 58 -2.69 20.73 6.88
CA VAL A 58 -1.38 20.36 7.45
C VAL A 58 -0.48 19.70 6.40
N ASN A 59 -1.02 18.86 5.51
CA ASN A 59 -0.23 18.21 4.46
C ASN A 59 0.10 19.15 3.28
N THR A 60 -0.71 20.20 3.04
CA THR A 60 -0.49 21.14 1.93
C THR A 60 0.44 22.30 2.32
N PHE A 61 0.29 22.85 3.53
CA PHE A 61 0.97 24.05 3.96
C PHE A 61 1.95 23.85 5.12
N GLY A 62 1.88 22.71 5.79
CA GLY A 62 2.82 22.31 6.83
C GLY A 62 3.94 21.44 6.29
N GLU A 63 4.97 21.25 7.12
CA GLU A 63 6.02 20.25 6.91
C GLU A 63 5.73 19.04 7.81
N GLN A 64 4.94 18.12 7.30
CA GLN A 64 4.52 16.96 8.08
C GLN A 64 5.50 15.80 7.96
N GLY A 65 5.77 15.16 9.12
CA GLY A 65 6.69 14.04 9.20
C GLY A 65 8.16 14.44 9.01
N GLU A 66 9.01 13.45 9.02
CA GLU A 66 10.46 13.62 8.88
C GLU A 66 10.87 13.35 7.42
N ARG A 67 11.46 14.37 6.77
CA ARG A 67 11.99 14.22 5.41
C ARG A 67 13.46 13.85 5.47
N ARG A 68 13.74 12.56 5.58
CA ARG A 68 15.11 12.02 5.53
C ARG A 68 15.24 10.98 4.43
N ASP A 69 16.37 11.02 3.72
CA ASP A 69 16.72 9.96 2.77
C ASP A 69 17.26 8.73 3.52
N VAL A 70 16.37 8.06 4.22
CA VAL A 70 16.65 6.82 4.97
C VAL A 70 15.86 5.66 4.43
N ARG A 71 16.44 4.46 4.46
CA ARG A 71 15.76 3.22 4.12
C ARG A 71 14.50 3.06 4.98
N ALA A 72 13.49 2.38 4.46
CA ALA A 72 12.32 2.03 5.25
C ALA A 72 12.73 1.26 6.53
N MET A 73 12.08 1.59 7.65
CA MET A 73 12.51 1.15 8.97
C MET A 73 11.82 -0.14 9.43
N ASN A 74 10.77 -0.57 8.73
CA ASN A 74 9.98 -1.77 9.04
C ASN A 74 10.23 -2.93 8.06
N VAL A 75 11.41 -3.00 7.47
CA VAL A 75 11.81 -4.09 6.57
C VAL A 75 12.72 -5.09 7.29
N ASN A 76 12.57 -6.36 6.96
CA ASN A 76 13.43 -7.41 7.51
C ASN A 76 14.81 -7.43 6.85
N SER A 77 15.66 -8.34 7.27
CA SER A 77 17.04 -8.46 6.80
C SER A 77 17.16 -8.78 5.30
N VAL A 78 16.14 -9.37 4.68
CA VAL A 78 16.11 -9.67 3.23
C VAL A 78 15.32 -8.65 2.41
N ASP A 79 15.15 -7.44 2.94
CA ASP A 79 14.55 -6.31 2.24
C ASP A 79 13.05 -6.51 1.91
N GLU A 80 12.33 -7.26 2.73
CA GLU A 80 10.89 -7.49 2.61
C GLU A 80 10.13 -6.93 3.81
N VAL A 81 8.85 -6.57 3.60
CA VAL A 81 7.95 -6.15 4.69
C VAL A 81 7.41 -7.41 5.37
N PRO A 82 7.63 -7.61 6.67
CA PRO A 82 7.06 -8.72 7.43
C PRO A 82 5.55 -8.54 7.65
N ASP A 83 4.86 -9.62 7.96
CA ASP A 83 3.46 -9.59 8.38
C ASP A 83 3.32 -8.85 9.72
N SER A 84 2.33 -7.94 9.81
CA SER A 84 2.16 -7.03 10.95
C SER A 84 0.70 -6.63 11.14
N SER A 85 0.43 -5.70 12.07
CA SER A 85 -0.88 -5.04 12.20
C SER A 85 -1.20 -4.10 11.02
N TRP A 86 -0.20 -3.76 10.19
CA TRP A 86 -0.29 -2.90 9.02
C TRP A 86 -0.45 -3.66 7.71
N PHE A 87 0.17 -4.83 7.60
CA PHE A 87 0.39 -5.46 6.31
C PHE A 87 0.51 -6.99 6.45
N THR A 88 0.05 -7.72 5.46
CA THR A 88 0.31 -9.16 5.29
C THR A 88 0.89 -9.37 3.90
N ASN A 89 2.15 -9.81 3.81
CA ASN A 89 2.85 -9.97 2.54
C ASN A 89 2.32 -11.17 1.74
N ARG A 90 1.27 -10.94 0.94
CA ARG A 90 0.57 -11.98 0.16
C ARG A 90 1.26 -12.24 -1.18
N ILE A 91 0.84 -11.54 -2.23
CA ILE A 91 1.39 -11.72 -3.59
C ILE A 91 2.88 -11.31 -3.68
N GLY A 92 3.35 -10.45 -2.78
CA GLY A 92 4.75 -10.06 -2.68
C GLY A 92 5.67 -11.20 -2.24
N ARG A 93 5.20 -12.11 -1.39
CA ARG A 93 5.98 -13.22 -0.85
C ARG A 93 5.86 -14.51 -1.67
N ARG A 94 4.68 -14.79 -2.22
CA ARG A 94 4.41 -16.00 -3.00
C ARG A 94 3.59 -15.68 -4.25
N ARG A 95 3.67 -16.54 -5.25
CA ARG A 95 2.73 -16.48 -6.35
C ARG A 95 1.36 -16.89 -5.85
N MET A 96 0.35 -16.07 -6.17
CA MET A 96 -1.04 -16.37 -5.92
C MET A 96 -1.68 -16.91 -7.21
N THR A 97 -2.74 -17.72 -7.07
CA THR A 97 -3.58 -18.12 -8.21
C THR A 97 -4.54 -16.99 -8.58
N VAL A 98 -5.16 -17.09 -9.76
CA VAL A 98 -6.23 -16.15 -10.17
C VAL A 98 -7.38 -16.19 -9.16
N GLU A 99 -7.79 -17.38 -8.73
CA GLU A 99 -8.87 -17.57 -7.77
C GLU A 99 -8.56 -16.93 -6.41
N GLU A 100 -7.36 -17.13 -5.85
CA GLU A 100 -6.95 -16.51 -4.58
C GLU A 100 -6.98 -14.98 -4.64
N VAL A 101 -6.53 -14.39 -5.76
CA VAL A 101 -6.52 -12.94 -5.94
C VAL A 101 -7.93 -12.40 -6.13
N VAL A 102 -8.77 -13.10 -6.90
CA VAL A 102 -10.16 -12.71 -7.15
C VAL A 102 -11.02 -12.85 -5.90
N ASN A 103 -10.85 -13.92 -5.12
CA ASN A 103 -11.61 -14.08 -3.87
C ASN A 103 -11.32 -12.92 -2.91
N GLY A 104 -10.07 -12.43 -2.85
CA GLY A 104 -9.72 -11.29 -1.99
C GLY A 104 -10.06 -11.57 -0.51
N PRO A 105 -10.57 -10.57 0.24
CA PRO A 105 -11.09 -10.77 1.59
C PRO A 105 -12.49 -11.40 1.57
N ASP A 106 -13.16 -11.42 0.41
CA ASP A 106 -14.57 -11.75 0.25
C ASP A 106 -14.72 -13.03 -0.54
N GLN A 107 -15.25 -14.06 0.07
CA GLN A 107 -15.55 -15.32 -0.62
C GLN A 107 -16.70 -15.19 -1.61
N LEU A 108 -17.62 -14.25 -1.41
CA LEU A 108 -18.81 -14.05 -2.22
C LEU A 108 -18.85 -12.64 -2.81
N THR A 109 -18.74 -12.53 -4.13
CA THR A 109 -18.89 -11.25 -4.84
C THR A 109 -20.30 -10.66 -4.67
N ARG A 110 -21.34 -11.49 -4.60
CA ARG A 110 -22.73 -11.06 -4.42
C ARG A 110 -23.41 -11.86 -3.31
N ILE A 111 -24.13 -11.16 -2.45
CA ILE A 111 -24.85 -11.74 -1.30
C ILE A 111 -26.35 -11.44 -1.36
N SER A 112 -27.14 -12.28 -0.68
CA SER A 112 -28.54 -11.97 -0.39
C SER A 112 -28.66 -11.17 0.90
N LEU A 113 -29.62 -10.25 0.93
CA LEU A 113 -29.98 -9.48 2.12
C LEU A 113 -31.29 -9.97 2.78
N ASP A 114 -31.65 -11.22 2.54
CA ASP A 114 -32.88 -11.81 3.11
C ASP A 114 -32.78 -11.86 4.65
N GLY A 115 -33.80 -11.34 5.32
CA GLY A 115 -33.86 -11.27 6.78
C GLY A 115 -33.02 -10.15 7.41
N TRP A 116 -32.37 -9.31 6.59
CA TRP A 116 -31.61 -8.17 7.12
C TRP A 116 -32.53 -7.00 7.47
N VAL A 117 -32.15 -6.22 8.47
CA VAL A 117 -32.90 -5.03 8.89
C VAL A 117 -32.04 -3.77 8.80
N VAL A 118 -32.67 -2.65 8.45
CA VAL A 118 -32.01 -1.34 8.50
C VAL A 118 -31.78 -0.96 9.96
N SER A 119 -30.53 -0.82 10.34
CA SER A 119 -30.10 -0.56 11.73
C SER A 119 -29.78 0.92 12.00
N GLY A 120 -29.64 1.76 10.97
CA GLY A 120 -29.40 3.19 11.12
C GLY A 120 -29.06 3.92 9.83
N GLY A 121 -28.99 5.24 9.90
CA GLY A 121 -28.49 6.10 8.82
C GLY A 121 -26.96 6.06 8.72
N LYS A 122 -26.40 6.43 7.56
CA LYS A 122 -24.97 6.67 7.36
C LYS A 122 -24.52 7.85 8.21
N ALA A 123 -23.34 7.76 8.81
CA ALA A 123 -22.86 8.81 9.72
C ALA A 123 -22.03 9.88 9.00
N THR A 124 -21.21 9.51 8.00
CA THR A 124 -20.23 10.36 7.30
C THR A 124 -20.09 9.94 5.85
N GLY A 125 -19.40 10.75 5.06
CA GLY A 125 -19.13 10.48 3.63
C GLY A 125 -20.18 11.07 2.69
N VAL A 126 -19.79 11.28 1.43
CA VAL A 126 -20.63 11.95 0.41
C VAL A 126 -21.57 10.99 -0.33
N GLN A 127 -21.23 9.72 -0.42
CA GLN A 127 -22.06 8.71 -1.08
C GLN A 127 -23.33 8.45 -0.26
N PRO A 128 -24.53 8.50 -0.85
CA PRO A 128 -25.75 8.19 -0.14
C PRO A 128 -25.77 6.73 0.34
N GLY A 129 -26.26 6.50 1.57
CA GLY A 129 -26.27 5.16 2.14
C GLY A 129 -26.93 5.08 3.51
N PHE A 130 -26.97 3.89 4.04
CA PHE A 130 -27.52 3.56 5.36
C PHE A 130 -26.85 2.30 5.92
N ARG A 131 -27.14 1.95 7.16
CA ARG A 131 -26.61 0.75 7.82
C ARG A 131 -27.66 -0.33 7.91
N MET A 132 -27.21 -1.56 7.69
CA MET A 132 -28.02 -2.76 7.95
C MET A 132 -27.32 -3.69 8.94
N SER A 133 -28.09 -4.54 9.57
CA SER A 133 -27.58 -5.69 10.31
C SER A 133 -28.16 -6.99 9.73
N ASP A 134 -27.32 -8.00 9.65
CA ASP A 134 -27.74 -9.35 9.31
C ASP A 134 -28.49 -10.02 10.48
N PRO A 135 -29.09 -11.21 10.29
CA PRO A 135 -29.78 -11.95 11.36
C PRO A 135 -28.88 -12.33 12.55
N LYS A 136 -27.55 -12.31 12.39
CA LYS A 136 -26.57 -12.59 13.47
C LYS A 136 -26.18 -11.32 14.22
N GLY A 137 -26.66 -10.13 13.79
CA GLY A 137 -26.34 -8.84 14.40
C GLY A 137 -25.05 -8.20 13.87
N GLN A 138 -24.40 -8.80 12.88
CA GLN A 138 -23.25 -8.16 12.22
C GLN A 138 -23.69 -6.91 11.46
N LEU A 139 -22.95 -5.82 11.62
CA LEU A 139 -23.26 -4.54 10.99
C LEU A 139 -22.56 -4.42 9.62
N TYR A 140 -23.27 -3.75 8.72
CA TYR A 140 -22.80 -3.44 7.37
C TYR A 140 -23.18 -2.02 6.97
N GLN A 141 -22.30 -1.37 6.21
CA GLN A 141 -22.59 -0.13 5.51
C GLN A 141 -23.14 -0.49 4.12
N ILE A 142 -24.24 0.15 3.75
CA ILE A 142 -24.89 0.01 2.43
C ILE A 142 -24.76 1.33 1.71
N GLU A 143 -24.30 1.31 0.48
CA GLU A 143 -24.10 2.50 -0.35
C GLU A 143 -24.62 2.27 -1.76
N VAL A 144 -25.09 3.35 -2.41
CA VAL A 144 -25.73 3.30 -3.71
C VAL A 144 -24.94 4.10 -4.75
N ASP A 145 -24.97 3.66 -6.01
CA ASP A 145 -24.40 4.41 -7.11
C ASP A 145 -25.32 5.56 -7.56
N PRO A 146 -24.77 6.69 -8.04
CA PRO A 146 -25.55 7.82 -8.52
C PRO A 146 -26.25 7.53 -9.86
N PRO A 147 -27.40 8.13 -10.15
CA PRO A 147 -28.12 7.92 -11.42
C PRO A 147 -27.31 8.31 -12.67
N SER A 148 -26.44 9.33 -12.55
CA SER A 148 -25.57 9.76 -13.64
C SER A 148 -24.49 8.76 -14.01
N ASN A 149 -24.04 7.98 -13.04
CA ASN A 149 -22.94 7.03 -13.17
C ASN A 149 -23.26 5.72 -12.45
N PRO A 150 -24.22 4.94 -12.95
CA PRO A 150 -24.57 3.67 -12.35
C PRO A 150 -23.38 2.71 -12.38
N GLU A 151 -23.20 1.94 -11.31
CA GLU A 151 -22.14 0.94 -11.14
C GLU A 151 -20.72 1.53 -11.00
N LEU A 152 -20.57 2.86 -10.94
CA LEU A 152 -19.28 3.55 -10.87
C LEU A 152 -18.56 3.30 -9.54
N ALA A 153 -19.14 3.79 -8.46
CA ALA A 153 -18.52 3.69 -7.13
C ALA A 153 -18.51 2.25 -6.61
N SER A 154 -19.62 1.51 -6.78
CA SER A 154 -19.68 0.11 -6.36
C SER A 154 -18.72 -0.79 -7.16
N GLY A 155 -18.47 -0.46 -8.43
CA GLY A 155 -17.44 -1.14 -9.24
C GLY A 155 -16.03 -0.82 -8.77
N ALA A 156 -15.74 0.45 -8.52
CA ALA A 156 -14.44 0.90 -8.01
C ALA A 156 -14.12 0.29 -6.64
N GLU A 157 -15.09 0.29 -5.71
CA GLU A 157 -14.95 -0.24 -4.36
C GLU A 157 -14.59 -1.74 -4.36
N ILE A 158 -15.33 -2.55 -5.08
CA ILE A 158 -15.09 -4.00 -5.09
C ILE A 158 -13.79 -4.39 -5.81
N ILE A 159 -13.44 -3.68 -6.89
CA ILE A 159 -12.18 -3.88 -7.60
C ILE A 159 -11.01 -3.42 -6.72
N GLY A 160 -11.09 -2.23 -6.14
CA GLY A 160 -10.05 -1.66 -5.28
C GLY A 160 -9.76 -2.53 -4.07
N THR A 161 -10.79 -2.97 -3.37
CA THR A 161 -10.67 -3.88 -2.22
C THR A 161 -9.90 -5.15 -2.59
N ALA A 162 -10.21 -5.79 -3.72
CA ALA A 162 -9.53 -7.01 -4.16
C ALA A 162 -8.04 -6.75 -4.48
N PHE A 163 -7.71 -5.65 -5.18
CA PHE A 163 -6.33 -5.27 -5.45
C PHE A 163 -5.56 -4.98 -4.16
N TYR A 164 -6.06 -4.10 -3.29
CA TYR A 164 -5.36 -3.74 -2.07
C TYR A 164 -5.17 -4.93 -1.13
N HIS A 165 -6.16 -5.83 -1.03
CA HIS A 165 -6.01 -7.09 -0.31
C HIS A 165 -4.87 -7.93 -0.88
N ALA A 166 -4.85 -8.19 -2.18
CA ALA A 166 -3.83 -9.02 -2.82
C ALA A 166 -2.42 -8.39 -2.68
N MET A 167 -2.30 -7.05 -2.76
CA MET A 167 -1.05 -6.33 -2.54
C MET A 167 -0.52 -6.47 -1.10
N GLY A 168 -1.41 -6.73 -0.11
CA GLY A 168 -1.00 -6.99 1.26
C GLY A 168 -1.71 -6.17 2.34
N TYR A 169 -2.45 -5.14 2.00
CA TYR A 169 -3.13 -4.30 2.99
C TYR A 169 -4.29 -5.02 3.68
N HIS A 170 -4.57 -4.63 4.92
CA HIS A 170 -5.83 -4.99 5.56
C HIS A 170 -6.93 -4.12 4.98
N VAL A 171 -8.02 -4.73 4.58
CA VAL A 171 -9.20 -4.08 3.99
C VAL A 171 -10.46 -4.71 4.56
N VAL A 172 -11.58 -3.99 4.50
CA VAL A 172 -12.87 -4.54 4.93
C VAL A 172 -13.44 -5.46 3.83
N GLU A 173 -14.26 -6.42 4.23
CA GLU A 173 -14.99 -7.26 3.28
C GLU A 173 -16.08 -6.42 2.59
N VAL A 174 -16.17 -6.51 1.26
CA VAL A 174 -17.18 -5.84 0.45
C VAL A 174 -17.87 -6.82 -0.49
N SER A 175 -19.17 -6.66 -0.71
CA SER A 175 -19.94 -7.49 -1.62
C SER A 175 -20.95 -6.63 -2.36
N LEU A 176 -21.49 -7.14 -3.46
CA LEU A 176 -22.62 -6.55 -4.16
C LEU A 176 -23.92 -7.18 -3.68
N ALA A 177 -25.00 -6.41 -3.68
CA ALA A 177 -26.37 -6.92 -3.50
C ALA A 177 -27.36 -6.12 -4.34
N ASP A 178 -28.57 -6.63 -4.44
CA ASP A 178 -29.70 -5.91 -5.03
C ASP A 178 -30.78 -5.70 -3.97
N ILE A 179 -31.27 -4.48 -3.84
CA ILE A 179 -32.30 -4.10 -2.89
C ILE A 179 -33.61 -3.79 -3.63
N ASP A 180 -34.70 -4.39 -3.16
CA ASP A 180 -36.03 -3.86 -3.36
C ASP A 180 -36.37 -2.90 -2.21
N ARG A 181 -36.51 -1.60 -2.52
CA ARG A 181 -36.86 -0.56 -1.54
C ARG A 181 -38.10 -0.89 -0.73
N LYS A 182 -39.06 -1.64 -1.35
CA LYS A 182 -40.35 -2.00 -0.71
C LYS A 182 -40.19 -3.12 0.32
N ALA A 183 -39.16 -3.94 0.17
CA ALA A 183 -38.92 -5.09 1.06
C ALA A 183 -38.08 -4.72 2.30
N LEU A 184 -37.58 -3.48 2.39
CA LEU A 184 -36.75 -3.06 3.51
C LEU A 184 -37.53 -2.95 4.82
N VAL A 185 -37.03 -3.61 5.85
CA VAL A 185 -37.54 -3.55 7.22
C VAL A 185 -36.65 -2.63 8.06
N ILE A 186 -37.24 -1.64 8.69
CA ILE A 186 -36.54 -0.69 9.57
C ILE A 186 -36.64 -1.21 11.01
N SER A 187 -35.50 -1.39 11.68
CA SER A 187 -35.46 -1.72 13.10
C SER A 187 -36.05 -0.58 13.95
N GLU A 188 -36.82 -0.92 14.97
CA GLU A 188 -37.36 0.06 15.91
C GLU A 188 -36.25 0.86 16.63
N LYS A 189 -35.05 0.31 16.74
CA LYS A 189 -33.86 0.95 17.33
C LYS A 189 -33.05 1.75 16.34
N ALA A 190 -33.43 1.76 15.04
CA ALA A 190 -32.67 2.46 14.00
C ALA A 190 -32.70 3.98 14.23
N THR A 191 -31.52 4.59 14.25
CA THR A 191 -31.36 6.03 14.42
C THR A 191 -30.55 6.65 13.28
N ILE A 192 -30.79 7.93 13.06
CA ILE A 192 -30.05 8.76 12.10
C ILE A 192 -29.66 10.07 12.77
N ARG A 193 -28.56 10.70 12.37
CA ARG A 193 -28.30 12.10 12.67
C ARG A 193 -29.15 12.97 11.77
N ASP A 194 -29.95 13.86 12.36
CA ASP A 194 -30.76 14.80 11.63
C ASP A 194 -29.85 15.77 10.86
N PRO A 195 -29.99 15.90 9.52
CA PRO A 195 -29.12 16.75 8.72
C PRO A 195 -29.19 18.25 9.09
N LEU A 196 -30.32 18.70 9.67
CA LEU A 196 -30.54 20.12 9.98
C LEU A 196 -29.89 20.55 11.30
N ASN A 197 -29.87 19.68 12.31
CA ASN A 197 -29.42 20.05 13.65
C ASN A 197 -28.39 19.11 14.28
N GLY A 198 -27.98 18.04 13.55
CA GLY A 198 -26.99 17.06 13.99
C GLY A 198 -27.44 16.16 15.16
N ARG A 199 -28.68 16.30 15.66
CA ARG A 199 -29.19 15.50 16.79
C ARG A 199 -29.58 14.10 16.31
N ARG A 200 -29.42 13.12 17.16
CA ARG A 200 -29.92 11.75 16.90
C ARG A 200 -31.44 11.71 17.03
N ARG A 201 -32.10 11.16 16.02
CA ARG A 201 -33.52 10.84 16.02
C ARG A 201 -33.75 9.44 15.45
N GLN A 202 -34.95 8.92 15.63
CA GLN A 202 -35.36 7.67 15.00
C GLN A 202 -35.33 7.81 13.48
N LEU A 203 -34.79 6.79 12.80
CA LEU A 203 -34.80 6.68 11.36
C LEU A 203 -36.20 6.34 10.88
N ARG A 204 -36.67 7.03 9.86
CA ARG A 204 -37.99 6.86 9.27
C ARG A 204 -37.90 6.48 7.79
N LYS A 205 -38.99 6.00 7.24
CA LYS A 205 -39.05 5.59 5.83
C LYS A 205 -38.60 6.68 4.85
N TYR A 206 -38.98 7.92 5.09
CA TYR A 206 -38.60 9.03 4.21
C TYR A 206 -37.09 9.29 4.18
N ASP A 207 -36.34 8.91 5.24
CA ASP A 207 -34.87 9.01 5.25
C ASP A 207 -34.27 8.03 4.24
N LEU A 208 -34.81 6.81 4.16
CA LEU A 208 -34.41 5.82 3.14
C LEU A 208 -34.87 6.25 1.75
N ASP A 209 -36.08 6.81 1.65
CA ASP A 209 -36.60 7.33 0.41
C ASP A 209 -35.65 8.38 -0.19
N SER A 210 -35.11 9.28 0.64
CA SER A 210 -34.12 10.27 0.22
C SER A 210 -32.80 9.65 -0.29
N VAL A 211 -32.37 8.50 0.24
CA VAL A 211 -31.19 7.77 -0.27
C VAL A 211 -31.52 7.18 -1.65
N PHE A 212 -32.65 6.52 -1.81
CA PHE A 212 -33.02 5.87 -3.08
C PHE A 212 -33.38 6.87 -4.18
N ASP A 213 -33.85 8.06 -3.85
CA ASP A 213 -34.09 9.14 -4.81
C ASP A 213 -32.79 9.65 -5.46
N GLN A 214 -31.64 9.40 -4.80
CA GLN A 214 -30.29 9.70 -5.29
C GLN A 214 -29.59 8.48 -5.89
N ALA A 215 -30.26 7.33 -6.01
CA ALA A 215 -29.70 6.06 -6.43
C ALA A 215 -30.04 5.68 -7.86
N ALA A 216 -29.09 5.10 -8.58
CA ALA A 216 -29.32 4.50 -9.89
C ALA A 216 -30.27 3.30 -9.75
N ARG A 217 -31.41 3.36 -10.47
CA ARG A 217 -32.40 2.31 -10.47
C ARG A 217 -32.20 1.37 -11.66
N ARG A 218 -32.17 0.06 -11.41
CA ARG A 218 -32.07 -0.97 -12.45
C ARG A 218 -33.38 -1.11 -13.23
N LYS A 219 -33.32 -1.74 -14.41
CA LYS A 219 -34.48 -1.99 -15.27
C LYS A 219 -35.55 -2.84 -14.58
N ASP A 220 -35.18 -3.74 -13.68
CA ASP A 220 -36.08 -4.57 -12.89
C ASP A 220 -36.70 -3.86 -11.68
N GLY A 221 -36.38 -2.58 -11.50
CA GLY A 221 -36.89 -1.73 -10.43
C GLY A 221 -36.10 -1.80 -9.13
N ARG A 222 -35.15 -2.72 -9.00
CA ARG A 222 -34.25 -2.83 -7.84
C ARG A 222 -33.06 -1.85 -7.92
N TYR A 223 -32.32 -1.76 -6.83
CA TYR A 223 -31.14 -0.92 -6.70
C TYR A 223 -29.92 -1.80 -6.42
N ARG A 224 -28.87 -1.65 -7.23
CA ARG A 224 -27.57 -2.23 -6.93
C ARG A 224 -26.94 -1.45 -5.77
N VAL A 225 -26.35 -2.17 -4.83
CA VAL A 225 -25.66 -1.60 -3.68
C VAL A 225 -24.32 -2.30 -3.45
N ILE A 226 -23.37 -1.54 -2.89
CA ILE A 226 -22.20 -2.10 -2.23
C ILE A 226 -22.53 -2.33 -0.77
N VAL A 227 -22.05 -3.45 -0.23
CA VAL A 227 -22.29 -3.91 1.13
C VAL A 227 -20.92 -4.09 1.78
N SER A 228 -20.53 -3.16 2.64
CA SER A 228 -19.23 -3.17 3.32
C SER A 228 -19.41 -3.63 4.77
N ARG A 229 -18.76 -4.75 5.13
CA ARG A 229 -18.80 -5.29 6.48
C ARG A 229 -18.03 -4.38 7.44
N PHE A 230 -18.59 -4.10 8.62
CA PHE A 230 -17.84 -3.40 9.65
C PHE A 230 -16.68 -4.26 10.14
N ALA A 231 -15.48 -3.67 10.14
CA ALA A 231 -14.29 -4.33 10.62
C ALA A 231 -14.44 -4.79 12.09
N PRO A 232 -13.78 -5.89 12.47
CA PRO A 232 -13.84 -6.38 13.85
C PRO A 232 -13.19 -5.40 14.83
N GLY A 233 -13.62 -5.44 16.10
CA GLY A 233 -13.07 -4.61 17.15
C GLY A 233 -13.82 -3.29 17.36
N ARG A 234 -13.17 -2.33 18.00
CA ARG A 234 -13.68 -0.99 18.28
C ARG A 234 -12.98 0.04 17.41
N PRO A 235 -13.72 0.93 16.72
CA PRO A 235 -13.08 2.01 15.96
C PRO A 235 -12.17 2.87 16.87
N ALA A 236 -10.96 3.15 16.38
CA ALA A 236 -9.97 3.98 17.02
C ALA A 236 -9.62 5.25 16.21
N GLY A 237 -10.35 5.49 15.12
CA GLY A 237 -10.19 6.65 14.23
C GLY A 237 -9.46 6.30 12.95
N ASN A 238 -8.68 7.24 12.43
CA ASN A 238 -7.88 7.08 11.23
C ASN A 238 -6.38 7.24 11.54
N PHE A 239 -5.50 6.68 10.70
CA PHE A 239 -4.07 6.91 10.82
C PHE A 239 -3.59 8.04 9.89
N ARG A 240 -2.54 8.73 10.31
CA ARG A 240 -1.82 9.69 9.49
C ARG A 240 -0.72 9.01 8.69
N TYR A 241 -0.30 9.58 7.59
CA TYR A 241 0.86 9.09 6.81
C TYR A 241 2.20 9.64 7.34
N TYR A 242 2.24 10.11 8.59
CA TYR A 242 3.42 10.64 9.26
C TYR A 242 3.34 10.47 10.78
N GLY A 243 4.52 10.45 11.43
CA GLY A 243 4.64 10.23 12.85
C GLY A 243 4.18 8.84 13.26
N THR A 244 3.99 8.64 14.55
CA THR A 244 3.42 7.42 15.16
C THR A 244 2.09 7.74 15.81
N ARG A 245 1.30 6.72 16.11
CA ARG A 245 0.10 6.86 16.92
C ARG A 245 0.50 7.01 18.41
N PRO A 246 0.27 8.18 19.05
CA PRO A 246 0.89 8.50 20.33
C PRO A 246 0.38 7.67 21.52
N ASP A 247 -0.81 7.06 21.41
CA ASP A 247 -1.42 6.23 22.45
C ASP A 247 -1.29 4.73 22.20
N ASP A 248 -0.62 4.31 21.10
CA ASP A 248 -0.29 2.90 20.81
C ASP A 248 1.18 2.61 21.13
N PRO A 249 1.46 1.80 22.17
CA PRO A 249 2.84 1.47 22.55
C PRO A 249 3.55 0.55 21.54
N ASN A 250 2.84 -0.05 20.60
CA ASN A 250 3.41 -0.92 19.56
C ASN A 250 3.76 -0.16 18.29
N ASP A 251 3.25 1.06 18.11
CA ASP A 251 3.52 1.87 16.92
C ASP A 251 4.79 2.70 17.08
N ILE A 252 5.94 2.04 16.89
CA ILE A 252 7.28 2.60 17.13
C ILE A 252 7.99 3.09 15.87
N VAL A 253 7.46 2.79 14.68
CA VAL A 253 8.03 3.21 13.40
C VAL A 253 7.17 4.32 12.83
N SER A 254 7.75 5.52 12.63
CA SER A 254 7.05 6.62 11.99
C SER A 254 6.48 6.20 10.63
N HIS A 255 5.22 6.55 10.37
CA HIS A 255 4.45 6.09 9.22
C HIS A 255 5.09 6.47 7.88
N GLU A 256 5.72 7.64 7.79
CA GLU A 256 6.46 8.07 6.60
C GLU A 256 7.71 7.24 6.32
N HIS A 257 8.12 6.38 7.27
CA HIS A 257 9.25 5.47 7.13
C HIS A 257 8.84 4.00 7.01
N ARG A 258 7.54 3.70 6.90
CA ARG A 258 7.04 2.36 6.59
C ARG A 258 7.02 2.11 5.08
N ARG A 259 7.60 1.00 4.64
CA ARG A 259 7.71 0.68 3.20
C ARG A 259 6.36 0.53 2.53
N GLU A 260 5.41 -0.15 3.14
CA GLU A 260 4.07 -0.33 2.60
C GLU A 260 3.34 1.01 2.41
N LEU A 261 3.53 1.98 3.31
CA LEU A 261 2.91 3.30 3.17
C LEU A 261 3.61 4.15 2.10
N ARG A 262 4.94 4.07 1.97
CA ARG A 262 5.68 4.69 0.86
C ARG A 262 5.29 4.09 -0.48
N ALA A 263 5.22 2.76 -0.53
CA ALA A 263 4.85 1.98 -1.71
C ALA A 263 3.41 2.20 -2.18
N ALA A 264 2.51 2.64 -1.29
CA ALA A 264 1.14 2.99 -1.66
C ALA A 264 1.07 4.08 -2.75
N ARG A 265 2.13 4.90 -2.94
CA ARG A 265 2.27 5.80 -4.09
C ARG A 265 2.27 5.05 -5.42
N VAL A 266 2.98 3.92 -5.51
CA VAL A 266 3.08 3.11 -6.74
C VAL A 266 1.73 2.46 -7.06
N PHE A 267 1.07 1.91 -6.03
CA PHE A 267 -0.25 1.29 -6.15
C PHE A 267 -1.32 2.33 -6.46
N GLY A 268 -1.25 3.50 -5.79
CA GLY A 268 -2.12 4.65 -6.06
C GLY A 268 -1.98 5.17 -7.48
N ALA A 269 -0.75 5.26 -8.00
CA ALA A 269 -0.52 5.61 -9.38
C ALA A 269 -1.14 4.61 -10.35
N TRP A 270 -0.98 3.30 -10.11
CA TRP A 270 -1.57 2.26 -10.96
C TRP A 270 -3.10 2.36 -11.03
N LEU A 271 -3.75 2.45 -9.86
CA LEU A 271 -5.21 2.42 -9.71
C LEU A 271 -5.88 3.80 -9.78
N ASN A 272 -5.11 4.88 -9.98
CA ASN A 272 -5.53 6.27 -9.87
C ASN A 272 -6.25 6.57 -8.54
N HIS A 273 -5.65 6.12 -7.43
CA HIS A 273 -6.14 6.38 -6.09
C HIS A 273 -5.62 7.74 -5.60
N ASP A 274 -6.11 8.82 -6.22
CA ASP A 274 -5.70 10.19 -5.86
C ASP A 274 -6.19 10.61 -4.47
N ASP A 275 -7.22 9.97 -3.97
CA ASP A 275 -7.81 10.15 -2.64
C ASP A 275 -7.09 9.34 -1.54
N SER A 276 -5.78 9.06 -1.72
CA SER A 276 -4.92 8.38 -0.74
C SER A 276 -4.60 9.30 0.45
N ARG A 277 -5.54 9.46 1.36
CA ARG A 277 -5.51 10.38 2.50
C ARG A 277 -5.61 9.64 3.82
N GLY A 278 -5.12 10.27 4.91
CA GLY A 278 -5.26 9.71 6.25
C GLY A 278 -6.71 9.43 6.63
N ILE A 279 -7.62 10.33 6.27
CA ILE A 279 -9.05 10.16 6.56
C ILE A 279 -9.75 9.00 5.83
N ASN A 280 -9.13 8.45 4.77
CA ASN A 280 -9.57 7.25 4.06
C ASN A 280 -8.84 6.01 4.56
N SER A 281 -8.49 6.02 5.84
CA SER A 281 -7.94 4.89 6.58
C SER A 281 -8.76 4.64 7.85
N LEU A 282 -8.62 3.45 8.43
CA LEU A 282 -9.37 3.07 9.62
C LEU A 282 -8.49 2.28 10.57
N ASP A 283 -8.35 2.80 11.79
CA ASP A 283 -7.74 2.09 12.90
C ASP A 283 -8.82 1.37 13.71
N MET A 284 -8.59 0.08 13.96
CA MET A 284 -9.48 -0.75 14.77
C MET A 284 -8.74 -1.34 15.96
N LEU A 285 -9.25 -1.14 17.15
CA LEU A 285 -8.75 -1.81 18.34
C LEU A 285 -9.35 -3.21 18.41
N GLU A 286 -8.55 -4.19 18.02
CA GLU A 286 -8.89 -5.62 18.09
C GLU A 286 -8.44 -6.22 19.42
N THR A 287 -9.08 -7.29 19.84
CA THR A 287 -8.73 -8.00 21.09
C THR A 287 -8.74 -9.49 20.86
N ALA A 288 -7.65 -10.16 21.25
CA ALA A 288 -7.60 -11.61 21.34
C ALA A 288 -6.66 -12.05 22.48
N ASN A 289 -6.94 -13.19 23.08
CA ASN A 289 -6.11 -13.79 24.14
C ASN A 289 -5.80 -12.82 25.31
N GLY A 290 -6.77 -11.93 25.63
CA GLY A 290 -6.64 -10.98 26.74
C GLY A 290 -5.75 -9.76 26.47
N LYS A 291 -5.30 -9.56 25.23
CA LYS A 291 -4.55 -8.37 24.79
C LYS A 291 -5.30 -7.64 23.69
N ALA A 292 -5.14 -6.33 23.65
CA ALA A 292 -5.64 -5.48 22.59
C ALA A 292 -4.47 -4.93 21.76
N TRP A 293 -4.69 -4.72 20.48
CA TRP A 293 -3.75 -4.06 19.54
C TRP A 293 -4.53 -3.27 18.49
N VAL A 294 -3.88 -2.28 17.88
CA VAL A 294 -4.46 -1.53 16.76
C VAL A 294 -4.17 -2.27 15.47
N ARG A 295 -5.21 -2.51 14.65
CA ARG A 295 -5.07 -2.95 13.27
C ARG A 295 -5.41 -1.81 12.33
N HIS A 296 -4.56 -1.62 11.33
CA HIS A 296 -4.64 -0.51 10.39
C HIS A 296 -5.24 -0.98 9.06
N TYR A 297 -6.36 -0.39 8.66
CA TYR A 297 -7.09 -0.73 7.45
C TYR A 297 -7.00 0.38 6.42
N MET A 298 -6.85 -0.01 5.15
CA MET A 298 -7.16 0.85 4.01
C MET A 298 -8.61 0.59 3.62
N PHE A 299 -9.39 1.64 3.35
CA PHE A 299 -10.79 1.51 2.97
C PHE A 299 -11.24 2.72 2.12
N ASP A 300 -12.53 2.74 1.69
CA ASP A 300 -13.13 3.79 0.86
C ASP A 300 -12.51 3.86 -0.55
N PHE A 301 -12.52 2.71 -1.25
CA PHE A 301 -12.04 2.63 -2.63
C PHE A 301 -13.08 3.08 -3.67
N GLY A 302 -14.21 3.61 -3.26
CA GLY A 302 -15.25 4.14 -4.15
C GLY A 302 -14.78 5.31 -5.02
N SER A 303 -13.64 5.95 -4.67
CA SER A 303 -13.06 7.10 -5.36
C SER A 303 -11.79 6.80 -6.16
N ILE A 304 -11.56 5.55 -6.59
CA ILE A 304 -10.44 5.14 -7.44
C ILE A 304 -10.89 4.79 -8.87
N LEU A 305 -9.99 4.41 -9.72
CA LEU A 305 -10.27 3.86 -11.08
C LEU A 305 -11.12 4.79 -11.95
N GLY A 306 -10.96 6.10 -11.79
CA GLY A 306 -11.74 7.08 -12.54
C GLY A 306 -13.07 7.46 -11.89
N SER A 307 -13.43 6.83 -10.78
CA SER A 307 -14.58 7.19 -9.94
C SER A 307 -14.23 8.31 -8.96
N GLY A 308 -15.09 9.31 -8.86
CA GLY A 308 -15.10 10.29 -7.77
C GLY A 308 -16.30 10.07 -6.85
N THR A 309 -16.69 8.82 -6.66
CA THR A 309 -17.78 8.33 -5.81
C THR A 309 -19.18 8.67 -6.38
N VAL A 310 -19.55 9.91 -6.48
CA VAL A 310 -20.88 10.34 -6.96
C VAL A 310 -20.87 10.93 -8.39
N TYR A 311 -19.70 11.01 -9.00
CA TYR A 311 -19.45 11.44 -10.39
C TYR A 311 -18.11 10.88 -10.88
N ALA A 312 -17.85 10.97 -12.18
CA ALA A 312 -16.53 10.62 -12.70
C ALA A 312 -15.44 11.54 -12.10
N GLN A 313 -14.27 11.01 -11.75
CA GLN A 313 -13.15 11.80 -11.21
C GLN A 313 -12.92 13.07 -12.02
N ARG A 314 -12.44 14.11 -11.36
CA ARG A 314 -12.07 15.37 -12.05
C ARG A 314 -10.86 15.13 -12.93
N HIS A 315 -10.72 15.87 -14.04
CA HIS A 315 -9.55 15.78 -14.95
C HIS A 315 -8.21 16.00 -14.23
N ARG A 316 -8.23 16.74 -13.13
CA ARG A 316 -7.05 17.00 -12.29
C ARG A 316 -6.56 15.75 -11.54
N ALA A 317 -7.46 14.82 -11.21
CA ALA A 317 -7.16 13.65 -10.39
C ALA A 317 -5.99 12.83 -10.94
N GLY A 318 -5.00 12.55 -10.11
CA GLY A 318 -3.78 11.88 -10.51
C GLY A 318 -2.73 12.74 -11.22
N ASN A 319 -3.04 13.99 -11.56
CA ASN A 319 -2.16 14.86 -12.37
C ASN A 319 -1.59 16.05 -11.60
N GLU A 320 -2.37 16.64 -10.72
CA GLU A 320 -1.99 17.88 -10.03
C GLU A 320 -2.62 17.90 -8.64
N TYR A 321 -1.90 18.40 -7.64
CA TYR A 321 -2.45 18.64 -6.30
C TYR A 321 -3.62 19.62 -6.35
N LEU A 322 -4.53 19.50 -5.40
CA LEU A 322 -5.64 20.46 -5.22
C LEU A 322 -5.14 21.91 -5.12
N PHE A 323 -4.00 22.08 -4.44
CA PHE A 323 -3.26 23.33 -4.40
C PHE A 323 -1.82 23.11 -4.84
N GLU A 324 -1.42 23.72 -5.95
CA GLU A 324 -0.06 23.66 -6.47
C GLU A 324 0.38 25.06 -6.91
N GLN A 325 1.47 25.54 -6.30
CA GLN A 325 1.89 26.95 -6.44
C GLN A 325 2.28 27.29 -7.88
N LYS A 326 3.13 26.49 -8.54
CA LYS A 326 3.65 26.81 -9.88
C LYS A 326 2.56 26.94 -10.94
N PRO A 327 1.65 25.98 -11.13
CA PRO A 327 0.54 26.13 -12.05
C PRO A 327 -0.43 27.27 -11.64
N GLY A 328 -0.59 27.52 -10.33
CA GLY A 328 -1.38 28.63 -9.82
C GLY A 328 -0.83 30.00 -10.26
N TRP A 329 0.47 30.20 -10.07
CA TRP A 329 1.14 31.43 -10.52
C TRP A 329 1.13 31.60 -12.04
N LEU A 330 1.32 30.52 -12.81
CA LEU A 330 1.22 30.57 -14.27
C LEU A 330 -0.19 30.96 -14.73
N THR A 331 -1.22 30.41 -14.10
CA THR A 331 -2.61 30.78 -14.40
C THR A 331 -2.86 32.26 -14.11
N LEU A 332 -2.37 32.77 -12.97
CA LEU A 332 -2.51 34.18 -12.60
C LEU A 332 -1.72 35.07 -13.56
N ALA A 333 -0.44 34.79 -13.82
CA ALA A 333 0.41 35.59 -14.70
C ALA A 333 -0.08 35.64 -16.15
N THR A 334 -0.79 34.63 -16.61
CA THR A 334 -1.38 34.58 -17.96
C THR A 334 -2.86 35.02 -18.00
N LEU A 335 -3.38 35.59 -16.92
CA LEU A 335 -4.80 36.01 -16.78
C LEU A 335 -5.77 34.85 -17.13
N GLY A 336 -5.42 33.61 -16.77
CA GLY A 336 -6.23 32.44 -17.02
C GLY A 336 -6.02 31.74 -18.37
N LEU A 337 -5.14 32.25 -19.22
CA LEU A 337 -4.85 31.65 -20.54
C LEU A 337 -3.93 30.42 -20.48
N TYR A 338 -3.30 30.13 -19.35
CA TYR A 338 -2.47 28.95 -19.18
C TYR A 338 -3.32 27.67 -19.19
N VAL A 339 -3.13 26.88 -20.23
CA VAL A 339 -3.77 25.56 -20.34
C VAL A 339 -2.88 24.53 -19.67
N ARG A 340 -3.37 23.94 -18.59
CA ARG A 340 -2.66 22.89 -17.84
C ARG A 340 -2.54 21.61 -18.68
N PRO A 341 -1.43 20.86 -18.60
CA PRO A 341 -1.23 19.67 -19.44
C PRO A 341 -2.39 18.67 -19.36
N TRP A 342 -2.91 18.41 -18.15
CA TRP A 342 -4.01 17.47 -17.93
C TRP A 342 -5.36 17.93 -18.53
N MET A 343 -5.54 19.20 -18.86
CA MET A 343 -6.74 19.68 -19.57
C MET A 343 -6.78 19.24 -21.04
N ARG A 344 -5.66 18.74 -21.55
CA ARG A 344 -5.51 18.23 -22.93
C ARG A 344 -5.62 16.73 -23.04
N ILE A 345 -5.79 16.02 -21.90
CA ILE A 345 -5.98 14.57 -21.89
C ILE A 345 -7.32 14.28 -22.54
N ASP A 346 -7.31 13.50 -23.60
CA ASP A 346 -8.49 12.99 -24.25
C ASP A 346 -8.95 11.69 -23.54
N TYR A 347 -10.21 11.69 -23.12
CA TYR A 347 -10.82 10.52 -22.51
C TYR A 347 -11.76 9.88 -23.53
N PRO A 348 -11.61 8.59 -23.83
CA PRO A 348 -12.48 7.92 -24.79
C PRO A 348 -13.94 7.89 -24.28
N ASP A 349 -14.86 7.75 -25.24
CA ASP A 349 -16.29 7.55 -24.92
C ASP A 349 -16.49 6.13 -24.38
N VAL A 350 -16.68 6.04 -23.08
CA VAL A 350 -16.82 4.79 -22.32
C VAL A 350 -18.14 4.76 -21.55
N PRO A 351 -18.62 3.57 -21.15
CA PRO A 351 -19.79 3.47 -20.29
C PRO A 351 -19.67 4.34 -19.03
N ALA A 352 -20.76 4.95 -18.60
CA ALA A 352 -20.79 5.86 -17.44
C ALA A 352 -20.32 5.19 -16.12
N SER A 353 -20.29 3.87 -16.08
CA SER A 353 -19.78 3.05 -14.98
C SER A 353 -18.26 3.08 -14.84
N ILE A 354 -17.52 3.65 -15.79
CA ILE A 354 -16.04 3.72 -15.76
C ILE A 354 -15.54 5.07 -15.23
N GLY A 355 -16.24 6.15 -15.49
CA GLY A 355 -15.76 7.48 -15.13
C GLY A 355 -14.55 7.93 -15.98
N ARG A 356 -13.52 8.52 -15.33
CA ARG A 356 -12.32 9.04 -16.02
C ARG A 356 -11.07 8.26 -15.67
N LEU A 357 -10.77 7.24 -16.43
CA LEU A 357 -9.53 6.49 -16.35
C LEU A 357 -9.00 6.26 -17.77
N GLU A 358 -7.70 6.46 -17.97
CA GLU A 358 -7.04 6.22 -19.25
C GLU A 358 -5.60 5.72 -19.00
N SER A 359 -4.93 5.27 -20.05
CA SER A 359 -3.57 4.74 -19.97
C SER A 359 -2.58 5.39 -20.93
N GLU A 360 -3.01 6.18 -21.92
CA GLU A 360 -2.13 6.73 -22.94
C GLU A 360 -1.29 7.88 -22.41
N ALA A 361 -1.95 8.90 -21.83
CA ALA A 361 -1.27 10.05 -21.23
C ALA A 361 -0.71 9.75 -19.82
N PHE A 362 -1.09 8.63 -19.23
CA PHE A 362 -0.64 8.25 -17.90
C PHE A 362 0.88 8.08 -17.82
N ASP A 363 1.50 8.87 -16.95
CA ASP A 363 2.90 8.72 -16.54
C ASP A 363 2.97 8.44 -15.03
N PRO A 364 3.40 7.22 -14.62
CA PRO A 364 3.44 6.84 -13.22
C PRO A 364 4.40 7.70 -12.38
N LEU A 365 5.47 8.24 -12.98
CA LEU A 365 6.46 9.04 -12.24
C LEU A 365 5.92 10.42 -11.88
N SER A 366 5.07 10.99 -12.72
CA SER A 366 4.45 12.30 -12.51
C SER A 366 3.13 12.24 -11.75
N TRP A 367 2.58 11.05 -11.50
CA TRP A 367 1.31 10.87 -10.78
C TRP A 367 1.35 11.50 -9.38
N LYS A 368 0.26 12.16 -9.00
CA LYS A 368 0.11 12.85 -7.72
C LYS A 368 -1.25 12.52 -7.07
N PRO A 369 -1.30 12.32 -5.74
CA PRO A 369 -2.57 12.27 -4.99
C PRO A 369 -3.21 13.67 -4.95
N GLU A 370 -4.38 13.78 -4.32
CA GLU A 370 -5.15 15.04 -4.23
C GLU A 370 -4.34 16.18 -3.57
N TYR A 371 -3.54 15.86 -2.56
CA TYR A 371 -2.59 16.77 -1.91
C TYR A 371 -1.34 16.01 -1.43
N PRO A 372 -0.25 16.70 -1.04
CA PRO A 372 0.98 16.03 -0.63
C PRO A 372 0.76 14.99 0.46
N ASN A 373 1.42 13.84 0.32
CA ASN A 373 1.38 12.75 1.29
C ASN A 373 2.82 12.51 1.80
N PRO A 374 3.08 12.61 3.13
CA PRO A 374 4.43 12.52 3.68
C PRO A 374 5.13 11.18 3.41
N ALA A 375 4.42 10.05 3.49
CA ALA A 375 5.01 8.76 3.15
C ALA A 375 5.39 8.67 1.66
N PHE A 376 4.55 9.21 0.76
CA PHE A 376 4.85 9.24 -0.68
C PHE A 376 6.06 10.12 -1.00
N ALA A 377 6.23 11.23 -0.27
CA ALA A 377 7.37 12.13 -0.43
C ALA A 377 8.70 11.50 0.04
N ASN A 378 8.64 10.53 0.96
CA ASN A 378 9.79 9.77 1.45
C ASN A 378 10.06 8.47 0.68
N MET A 379 9.28 8.17 -0.38
CA MET A 379 9.48 6.96 -1.19
C MET A 379 10.83 7.00 -1.90
N ARG A 380 11.65 5.98 -1.67
CA ARG A 380 12.95 5.79 -2.30
C ARG A 380 12.85 4.84 -3.51
N PRO A 381 13.89 4.78 -4.36
CA PRO A 381 13.94 3.84 -5.48
C PRO A 381 13.81 2.36 -5.06
N ASP A 382 14.33 1.96 -3.88
CA ASP A 382 14.20 0.61 -3.34
C ASP A 382 12.76 0.30 -2.88
N ASP A 383 12.04 1.27 -2.29
CA ASP A 383 10.62 1.14 -1.95
C ASP A 383 9.76 1.00 -3.21
N ALA A 384 10.03 1.83 -4.21
CA ALA A 384 9.33 1.79 -5.50
C ALA A 384 9.59 0.48 -6.26
N PHE A 385 10.84 -0.01 -6.25
CA PHE A 385 11.21 -1.30 -6.81
C PHE A 385 10.46 -2.46 -6.13
N TRP A 386 10.39 -2.46 -4.79
CA TRP A 386 9.62 -3.45 -4.03
C TRP A 386 8.16 -3.47 -4.45
N ALA A 387 7.51 -2.30 -4.54
CA ALA A 387 6.13 -2.18 -4.98
C ALA A 387 5.93 -2.63 -6.43
N ALA A 388 6.85 -2.24 -7.34
CA ALA A 388 6.77 -2.63 -8.75
C ALA A 388 6.92 -4.15 -8.96
N ARG A 389 7.72 -4.83 -8.11
CA ARG A 389 7.76 -6.31 -8.10
C ARG A 389 6.41 -6.92 -7.72
N ILE A 390 5.70 -6.33 -6.76
CA ILE A 390 4.34 -6.74 -6.40
C ILE A 390 3.41 -6.55 -7.59
N VAL A 391 3.41 -5.36 -8.21
CA VAL A 391 2.57 -5.04 -9.37
C VAL A 391 2.86 -5.98 -10.55
N SER A 392 4.12 -6.33 -10.81
CA SER A 392 4.50 -7.23 -11.91
C SER A 392 3.95 -8.66 -11.77
N ARG A 393 3.58 -9.07 -10.56
CA ARG A 393 3.01 -10.40 -10.30
C ARG A 393 1.52 -10.53 -10.66
N PHE A 394 0.83 -9.41 -10.89
CA PHE A 394 -0.54 -9.44 -11.37
C PHE A 394 -0.59 -9.78 -12.86
N THR A 395 -0.99 -10.99 -13.20
CA THR A 395 -1.18 -11.42 -14.58
C THR A 395 -2.41 -10.78 -15.22
N ASN A 396 -2.50 -10.80 -16.55
CA ASN A 396 -3.69 -10.32 -17.26
C ASN A 396 -4.96 -11.04 -16.80
N GLY A 397 -4.88 -12.35 -16.53
CA GLY A 397 -6.00 -13.14 -16.01
C GLY A 397 -6.44 -12.71 -14.62
N MET A 398 -5.49 -12.37 -13.71
CA MET A 398 -5.82 -11.84 -12.38
C MET A 398 -6.50 -10.49 -12.48
N ILE A 399 -5.97 -9.57 -13.29
CA ILE A 399 -6.57 -8.24 -13.50
C ILE A 399 -7.98 -8.38 -14.04
N ARG A 400 -8.18 -9.20 -15.08
CA ARG A 400 -9.51 -9.44 -15.65
C ARG A 400 -10.47 -10.03 -14.61
N GLY A 401 -10.05 -11.07 -13.89
CA GLY A 401 -10.89 -11.69 -12.87
C GLY A 401 -11.30 -10.74 -11.75
N ILE A 402 -10.40 -9.84 -11.31
CA ILE A 402 -10.73 -8.78 -10.34
C ILE A 402 -11.76 -7.81 -10.94
N VAL A 403 -11.57 -7.36 -12.18
CA VAL A 403 -12.52 -6.44 -12.84
C VAL A 403 -13.89 -7.07 -13.01
N GLU A 404 -13.96 -8.36 -13.32
CA GLU A 404 -15.21 -9.11 -13.46
C GLU A 404 -16.02 -9.18 -12.15
N LYS A 405 -15.37 -9.03 -10.97
CA LYS A 405 -16.10 -8.87 -9.69
C LYS A 405 -17.03 -7.67 -9.67
N ALA A 406 -16.72 -6.62 -10.43
CA ALA A 406 -17.61 -5.46 -10.51
C ALA A 406 -18.96 -5.80 -11.14
N GLN A 407 -19.09 -6.88 -11.90
CA GLN A 407 -20.34 -7.29 -12.55
C GLN A 407 -21.02 -6.11 -13.28
N TYR A 408 -20.24 -5.38 -14.08
CA TYR A 408 -20.79 -4.29 -14.89
C TYR A 408 -21.88 -4.80 -15.84
N SER A 409 -22.95 -4.04 -15.96
CA SER A 409 -24.07 -4.41 -16.84
C SER A 409 -23.72 -4.25 -18.33
N ASP A 410 -22.78 -3.36 -18.67
CA ASP A 410 -22.21 -3.21 -20.02
C ASP A 410 -20.86 -3.93 -20.10
N PRO A 411 -20.72 -4.98 -20.92
CA PRO A 411 -19.47 -5.72 -21.06
C PRO A 411 -18.31 -4.87 -21.58
N ARG A 412 -18.57 -3.77 -22.32
CA ARG A 412 -17.54 -2.83 -22.76
C ARG A 412 -16.82 -2.20 -21.56
N ALA A 413 -17.50 -2.01 -20.44
CA ALA A 413 -16.91 -1.49 -19.20
C ALA A 413 -15.84 -2.46 -18.64
N THR A 414 -16.16 -3.75 -18.58
CA THR A 414 -15.22 -4.79 -18.15
C THR A 414 -13.98 -4.85 -19.06
N ASP A 415 -14.20 -4.84 -20.38
CA ASP A 415 -13.10 -4.94 -21.34
C ASP A 415 -12.21 -3.70 -21.30
N TYR A 416 -12.79 -2.50 -21.28
CA TYR A 416 -12.03 -1.25 -21.20
C TYR A 416 -11.22 -1.15 -19.91
N MET A 417 -11.85 -1.35 -18.73
CA MET A 417 -11.18 -1.31 -17.44
C MET A 417 -10.01 -2.29 -17.38
N THR A 418 -10.22 -3.52 -17.88
CA THR A 418 -9.18 -4.55 -17.93
C THR A 418 -7.99 -4.09 -18.78
N GLN A 419 -8.24 -3.58 -19.99
CA GLN A 419 -7.19 -3.11 -20.90
C GLN A 419 -6.39 -1.94 -20.31
N VAL A 420 -7.08 -0.95 -19.76
CA VAL A 420 -6.43 0.20 -19.14
C VAL A 420 -5.58 -0.21 -17.94
N LEU A 421 -6.08 -1.08 -17.06
CA LEU A 421 -5.32 -1.55 -15.91
C LEU A 421 -4.09 -2.38 -16.29
N ILE A 422 -4.17 -3.19 -17.33
CA ILE A 422 -3.01 -3.91 -17.88
C ILE A 422 -1.98 -2.91 -18.42
N ALA A 423 -2.39 -1.96 -19.25
CA ALA A 423 -1.49 -0.96 -19.83
C ALA A 423 -0.84 -0.07 -18.73
N ARG A 424 -1.60 0.33 -17.73
CA ARG A 424 -1.06 1.09 -16.57
C ARG A 424 -0.11 0.25 -15.73
N ARG A 425 -0.41 -1.06 -15.49
CA ARG A 425 0.53 -1.99 -14.84
C ARG A 425 1.87 -2.02 -15.58
N ASP A 426 1.85 -2.18 -16.88
CA ASP A 426 3.06 -2.30 -17.69
C ASP A 426 3.90 -1.02 -17.63
N LYS A 427 3.27 0.16 -17.67
CA LYS A 427 3.94 1.45 -17.47
C LYS A 427 4.54 1.60 -16.08
N VAL A 428 3.81 1.19 -15.03
CA VAL A 428 4.27 1.20 -13.63
C VAL A 428 5.49 0.30 -13.46
N VAL A 429 5.42 -0.92 -13.96
CA VAL A 429 6.51 -1.89 -13.88
C VAL A 429 7.74 -1.39 -14.63
N ALA A 430 7.58 -0.87 -15.85
CA ALA A 430 8.67 -0.32 -16.64
C ALA A 430 9.35 0.89 -15.96
N ALA A 431 8.56 1.77 -15.32
CA ALA A 431 9.08 2.98 -14.68
C ALA A 431 9.94 2.69 -13.44
N TRP A 432 9.58 1.70 -12.63
CA TRP A 432 10.19 1.52 -11.32
C TRP A 432 11.08 0.28 -11.15
N LEU A 433 10.87 -0.82 -11.90
CA LEU A 433 11.80 -1.97 -11.85
C LEU A 433 13.20 -1.62 -12.37
N ASN A 434 13.33 -0.61 -13.22
CA ASN A 434 14.59 -0.24 -13.85
C ASN A 434 15.40 0.82 -13.08
N GLN A 435 14.92 1.30 -11.94
CA GLN A 435 15.59 2.37 -11.18
C GLN A 435 16.75 1.87 -10.30
N VAL A 436 16.77 0.59 -9.96
CA VAL A 436 17.81 -0.07 -9.15
C VAL A 436 18.28 -1.34 -9.86
N CYS A 437 19.35 -1.97 -9.37
CA CYS A 437 19.76 -3.28 -9.85
C CYS A 437 18.62 -4.31 -9.63
N PRO A 438 18.02 -4.88 -10.70
CA PRO A 438 16.82 -5.69 -10.61
C PRO A 438 17.10 -7.17 -10.27
N VAL A 439 18.28 -7.48 -9.75
CA VAL A 439 18.64 -8.85 -9.32
C VAL A 439 17.82 -9.24 -8.10
N ILE A 440 17.12 -10.37 -8.20
CA ILE A 440 16.24 -10.93 -7.16
C ILE A 440 16.46 -12.44 -7.03
N ASP A 441 15.87 -13.02 -5.98
CA ASP A 441 15.80 -14.46 -5.72
C ASP A 441 17.18 -15.19 -5.82
N PRO A 442 18.25 -14.63 -5.20
CA PRO A 442 19.55 -15.28 -5.22
C PRO A 442 19.52 -16.61 -4.43
N SER A 443 20.08 -17.65 -5.02
CA SER A 443 20.20 -18.96 -4.41
C SER A 443 21.63 -19.46 -4.52
N LEU A 444 22.25 -19.86 -3.41
CA LEU A 444 23.61 -20.39 -3.35
C LEU A 444 23.57 -21.88 -3.00
N ALA A 445 23.95 -22.70 -3.96
CA ALA A 445 24.03 -24.14 -3.76
C ALA A 445 25.29 -24.53 -2.97
N VAL A 446 25.28 -25.73 -2.35
CA VAL A 446 26.43 -26.24 -1.57
C VAL A 446 27.69 -26.42 -2.43
N ASN A 447 27.54 -26.69 -3.71
CA ASN A 447 28.66 -26.81 -4.67
C ASN A 447 29.23 -25.44 -5.11
N GLY A 448 28.71 -24.34 -4.55
CA GLY A 448 29.17 -22.97 -4.85
C GLY A 448 28.49 -22.29 -6.05
N THR A 449 27.52 -22.94 -6.69
CA THR A 449 26.78 -22.30 -7.78
C THR A 449 25.80 -21.30 -7.20
N LEU A 450 25.97 -20.02 -7.52
CA LEU A 450 24.99 -18.96 -7.32
C LEU A 450 24.08 -18.88 -8.55
N THR A 451 22.78 -18.83 -8.34
CA THR A 451 21.79 -18.47 -9.36
C THR A 451 20.95 -17.30 -8.85
N PHE A 452 20.42 -16.50 -9.76
CA PHE A 452 19.53 -15.38 -9.44
C PHE A 452 18.61 -15.08 -10.62
N ALA A 453 17.58 -14.26 -10.40
CA ALA A 453 16.69 -13.78 -11.44
C ALA A 453 16.88 -12.28 -11.69
N ASN A 454 16.36 -11.77 -12.79
CA ASN A 454 16.30 -10.36 -13.08
C ASN A 454 14.85 -9.92 -13.26
N ALA A 455 14.32 -9.20 -12.25
CA ALA A 455 12.91 -8.83 -12.20
C ALA A 455 12.42 -8.03 -13.41
N ALA A 456 13.27 -7.19 -14.00
CA ALA A 456 12.90 -6.36 -15.15
C ALA A 456 12.85 -7.17 -16.47
N VAL A 457 13.77 -8.13 -16.60
CA VAL A 457 13.78 -9.08 -17.74
C VAL A 457 12.60 -10.03 -17.64
N ASP A 458 12.38 -10.61 -16.45
CA ASP A 458 11.28 -11.55 -16.22
C ASP A 458 9.90 -10.91 -16.41
N ALA A 459 9.79 -9.60 -16.09
CA ALA A 459 8.59 -8.82 -16.36
C ALA A 459 8.45 -8.34 -17.82
N GLY A 460 9.43 -8.61 -18.68
CA GLY A 460 9.42 -8.20 -20.09
C GLY A 460 9.58 -6.69 -20.32
N VAL A 461 10.07 -5.93 -19.32
CA VAL A 461 10.25 -4.46 -19.42
C VAL A 461 11.69 -4.05 -19.68
N ALA A 462 12.61 -5.00 -19.80
CA ALA A 462 13.98 -4.79 -20.22
C ALA A 462 14.53 -6.02 -20.93
N THR A 463 15.58 -5.82 -21.73
CA THR A 463 16.38 -6.92 -22.29
C THR A 463 17.42 -7.40 -21.29
N MET A 464 18.06 -8.53 -21.57
CA MET A 464 19.19 -9.00 -20.78
C MET A 464 20.31 -7.93 -20.75
N PRO A 465 20.99 -7.74 -19.61
CA PRO A 465 22.15 -6.84 -19.57
C PRO A 465 23.31 -7.38 -20.41
N ASP A 466 24.24 -6.51 -20.76
CA ASP A 466 25.49 -6.91 -21.43
C ASP A 466 26.28 -7.88 -20.57
N GLU A 467 26.30 -7.62 -19.27
CA GLU A 467 26.97 -8.47 -18.25
C GLU A 467 26.44 -8.18 -16.85
N TYR A 468 26.62 -9.15 -15.94
CA TYR A 468 26.55 -8.98 -14.50
C TYR A 468 27.97 -8.98 -13.94
N SER A 469 28.27 -8.02 -13.08
CA SER A 469 29.55 -7.94 -12.34
C SER A 469 29.33 -8.38 -10.92
N LEU A 470 30.16 -9.31 -10.45
CA LEU A 470 30.04 -9.91 -9.11
C LEU A 470 31.34 -9.73 -8.34
N GLN A 471 31.23 -9.39 -7.03
CA GLN A 471 32.35 -9.42 -6.09
C GLN A 471 31.95 -10.22 -4.87
N TRP A 472 32.63 -11.32 -4.64
CA TRP A 472 32.44 -12.17 -3.47
C TRP A 472 33.21 -11.64 -2.26
N PHE A 473 32.74 -11.97 -1.05
CA PHE A 473 33.42 -11.65 0.19
C PHE A 473 33.09 -12.66 1.30
N ARG A 474 34.04 -12.83 2.23
CA ARG A 474 33.78 -13.42 3.54
C ARG A 474 33.09 -12.38 4.39
N PHE A 475 32.16 -12.83 5.22
CA PHE A 475 31.44 -11.93 6.11
C PHE A 475 31.59 -12.41 7.56
N ASP A 476 32.11 -11.52 8.40
CA ASP A 476 32.13 -11.71 9.85
C ASP A 476 30.88 -11.07 10.45
N ASN A 477 29.97 -11.91 10.93
CA ASN A 477 28.68 -11.47 11.46
C ASN A 477 28.81 -10.73 12.81
N ALA A 478 29.85 -11.01 13.61
CA ALA A 478 30.04 -10.37 14.91
C ALA A 478 30.62 -8.96 14.77
N THR A 479 31.54 -8.75 13.83
CA THR A 479 32.21 -7.45 13.61
C THR A 479 31.60 -6.66 12.46
N ASN A 480 30.65 -7.22 11.72
CA ASN A 480 30.06 -6.66 10.49
C ASN A 480 31.13 -6.34 9.42
N THR A 481 32.20 -7.13 9.34
CA THR A 481 33.32 -6.90 8.45
C THR A 481 33.20 -7.73 7.17
N ARG A 482 33.47 -7.11 6.02
CA ARG A 482 33.52 -7.74 4.69
C ARG A 482 34.97 -7.83 4.23
N THR A 483 35.44 -9.03 3.94
CA THR A 483 36.76 -9.26 3.36
C THR A 483 36.59 -9.80 1.94
N PRO A 484 37.02 -9.09 0.89
CA PRO A 484 36.93 -9.56 -0.48
C PRO A 484 37.53 -10.96 -0.66
N ALA A 485 36.95 -11.76 -1.51
CA ALA A 485 37.37 -13.13 -1.82
C ALA A 485 37.37 -13.37 -3.33
N GLY A 486 38.56 -13.63 -3.87
CA GLY A 486 38.76 -13.74 -5.31
C GLY A 486 38.67 -12.40 -6.04
N ASP A 487 38.98 -12.40 -7.33
CA ASP A 487 38.85 -11.23 -8.21
C ASP A 487 37.38 -11.01 -8.59
N PRO A 488 37.00 -9.75 -8.96
CA PRO A 488 35.71 -9.49 -9.53
C PRO A 488 35.47 -10.34 -10.78
N ALA A 489 34.28 -10.94 -10.87
CA ALA A 489 33.90 -11.77 -12.00
C ALA A 489 32.81 -11.09 -12.83
N SER A 490 32.84 -11.25 -14.15
CA SER A 490 31.77 -10.84 -15.07
C SER A 490 31.16 -12.05 -15.73
N VAL A 491 29.81 -12.11 -15.73
CA VAL A 491 29.05 -13.19 -16.34
C VAL A 491 27.90 -12.63 -17.19
N ARG A 492 27.53 -13.33 -18.26
CA ARG A 492 26.38 -12.94 -19.10
C ARG A 492 25.08 -13.61 -18.65
N ALA A 493 25.17 -14.80 -18.10
CA ALA A 493 24.01 -15.51 -17.56
C ALA A 493 23.78 -15.15 -16.09
N PRO A 494 22.54 -15.24 -15.55
CA PRO A 494 22.25 -15.01 -14.14
C PRO A 494 22.71 -16.18 -13.24
N SER A 495 23.97 -16.59 -13.42
CA SER A 495 24.62 -17.68 -12.67
C SER A 495 26.12 -17.45 -12.60
N ALA A 496 26.73 -17.76 -11.46
CA ALA A 496 28.17 -17.65 -11.23
C ALA A 496 28.65 -18.71 -10.24
N GLN A 497 29.96 -19.06 -10.32
CA GLN A 497 30.59 -19.97 -9.37
C GLN A 497 31.29 -19.16 -8.26
N ALA A 498 31.10 -19.53 -7.00
CA ALA A 498 31.86 -18.97 -5.89
C ALA A 498 33.34 -19.32 -6.00
N PRO A 499 34.25 -18.41 -5.58
CA PRO A 499 35.70 -18.69 -5.58
C PRO A 499 36.04 -19.95 -4.77
N ALA A 500 37.04 -20.69 -5.25
CA ALA A 500 37.51 -21.89 -4.57
C ALA A 500 37.90 -21.60 -3.11
N GLY A 501 37.47 -22.49 -2.19
CA GLY A 501 37.76 -22.35 -0.76
C GLY A 501 36.95 -21.29 0.00
N LEU A 502 36.17 -20.47 -0.66
CA LEU A 502 35.34 -19.46 0.03
C LEU A 502 34.32 -20.11 0.97
N LEU A 503 33.62 -21.12 0.49
CA LEU A 503 32.54 -21.76 1.23
C LEU A 503 33.04 -22.70 2.36
N ALA A 504 34.30 -23.11 2.33
CA ALA A 504 34.92 -23.90 3.38
C ALA A 504 35.41 -23.08 4.59
N SER A 505 35.45 -21.77 4.49
CA SER A 505 36.17 -20.88 5.41
C SER A 505 35.32 -20.12 6.42
N GLY A 506 33.99 -20.39 6.50
CA GLY A 506 33.14 -19.70 7.47
C GLY A 506 31.65 -20.03 7.31
N SER A 507 30.86 -19.56 8.26
CA SER A 507 29.41 -19.75 8.30
C SER A 507 28.63 -18.66 7.54
N PHE A 508 29.28 -17.58 7.13
CA PHE A 508 28.67 -16.48 6.36
C PHE A 508 29.54 -16.09 5.17
N VAL A 509 28.89 -15.94 4.03
CA VAL A 509 29.49 -15.40 2.81
C VAL A 509 28.55 -14.37 2.19
N GLY A 510 29.08 -13.51 1.35
CA GLY A 510 28.24 -12.58 0.60
C GLY A 510 28.77 -12.34 -0.80
N VAL A 511 27.90 -11.75 -1.61
CA VAL A 511 28.20 -11.33 -2.97
C VAL A 511 27.50 -10.01 -3.29
N THR A 512 28.21 -9.07 -3.87
CA THR A 512 27.61 -7.91 -4.53
C THR A 512 27.42 -8.23 -6.00
N VAL A 513 26.25 -7.87 -6.54
CA VAL A 513 25.92 -8.05 -7.95
C VAL A 513 25.42 -6.74 -8.51
N SER A 514 26.02 -6.29 -9.59
CA SER A 514 25.51 -5.19 -10.42
C SER A 514 25.37 -5.64 -11.87
N ALA A 515 24.69 -4.85 -12.70
CA ALA A 515 24.54 -5.18 -14.11
C ALA A 515 24.86 -3.96 -14.98
N ARG A 516 25.41 -4.20 -16.16
CA ARG A 516 25.63 -3.17 -17.18
C ARG A 516 24.58 -3.30 -18.27
N HIS A 517 23.78 -2.23 -18.42
CA HIS A 517 22.71 -2.16 -19.42
C HIS A 517 22.72 -0.77 -20.07
N ALA A 518 22.68 -0.73 -21.40
CA ALA A 518 22.81 0.52 -22.16
C ALA A 518 21.74 1.57 -21.81
N MET A 519 20.50 1.12 -21.51
CA MET A 519 19.35 2.00 -21.26
C MET A 519 19.08 2.24 -19.76
N HIS A 520 19.69 1.48 -18.85
CA HIS A 520 19.33 1.47 -17.44
C HIS A 520 20.56 1.67 -16.54
N ALA A 521 21.00 2.94 -16.42
CA ALA A 521 22.18 3.29 -15.60
C ALA A 521 22.04 2.90 -14.11
N GLY A 522 20.81 2.85 -13.59
CA GLY A 522 20.53 2.43 -12.21
C GLY A 522 20.98 1.01 -11.88
N TRP A 523 21.12 0.13 -12.88
CA TRP A 523 21.54 -1.26 -12.70
C TRP A 523 23.02 -1.39 -12.29
N ALA A 524 23.82 -0.34 -12.50
CA ALA A 524 25.23 -0.30 -12.06
C ALA A 524 25.38 -0.14 -10.53
N ARG A 525 24.33 0.28 -9.81
CA ARG A 525 24.34 0.31 -8.34
C ARG A 525 24.17 -1.13 -7.84
N PRO A 526 25.15 -1.68 -7.08
CA PRO A 526 25.11 -3.08 -6.73
C PRO A 526 24.01 -3.41 -5.71
N ALA A 527 23.40 -4.58 -5.84
CA ALA A 527 22.68 -5.26 -4.78
C ALA A 527 23.66 -6.20 -4.05
N THR A 528 23.56 -6.30 -2.74
CA THR A 528 24.42 -7.17 -1.92
C THR A 528 23.56 -8.24 -1.25
N PHE A 529 24.01 -9.47 -1.34
CA PHE A 529 23.33 -10.65 -0.80
C PHE A 529 24.24 -11.34 0.22
N PHE A 530 23.68 -11.73 1.36
CA PHE A 530 24.35 -12.43 2.43
C PHE A 530 23.75 -13.81 2.62
N PHE A 531 24.58 -14.83 2.71
CA PHE A 531 24.17 -16.20 2.92
C PHE A 531 24.78 -16.74 4.22
N ARG A 532 23.99 -17.54 4.94
CA ARG A 532 24.39 -18.28 6.14
C ARG A 532 24.35 -19.76 5.86
N LEU A 533 25.39 -20.48 6.25
CA LEU A 533 25.40 -21.94 6.23
C LEU A 533 24.57 -22.49 7.39
N GLY A 534 23.52 -23.21 7.07
CA GLY A 534 22.67 -23.94 7.99
C GLY A 534 22.71 -25.46 7.74
N SER A 535 21.90 -26.21 8.46
CA SER A 535 21.78 -27.65 8.29
C SER A 535 21.28 -28.08 6.90
N ALA A 536 20.49 -27.23 6.23
CA ALA A 536 19.95 -27.46 4.88
C ALA A 536 20.83 -26.88 3.76
N GLY A 537 21.99 -26.31 4.08
CA GLY A 537 22.86 -25.62 3.12
C GLY A 537 22.86 -24.09 3.30
N TRP A 538 23.22 -23.37 2.24
CA TRP A 538 23.31 -21.91 2.26
C TRP A 538 21.95 -21.25 2.12
N GLY A 539 21.51 -20.52 3.15
CA GLY A 539 20.27 -19.74 3.17
C GLY A 539 20.53 -18.25 3.02
N LEU A 540 19.73 -17.55 2.21
CA LEU A 540 19.73 -16.08 2.14
C LEU A 540 19.28 -15.52 3.49
N VAL A 541 20.11 -14.64 4.09
CA VAL A 541 19.81 -13.99 5.39
C VAL A 541 19.86 -12.47 5.31
N GLY A 542 20.36 -11.87 4.22
CA GLY A 542 20.41 -10.43 4.09
C GLY A 542 20.43 -9.96 2.64
N VAL A 543 19.78 -8.79 2.41
CA VAL A 543 19.80 -8.06 1.14
C VAL A 543 19.99 -6.56 1.42
N GLU A 544 20.86 -5.94 0.63
CA GLU A 544 21.04 -4.48 0.59
C GLU A 544 20.93 -3.98 -0.84
N ARG A 545 20.25 -2.82 -1.02
CA ARG A 545 20.10 -2.16 -2.33
C ARG A 545 20.46 -0.68 -2.25
#